data_905af3f085570093c4ac64143b06b2ed
#
_entry.id   905af3f085570093c4ac64143b06b2ed
#
_cell.length_a   1.000
_cell.length_b   1.000
_cell.length_c   1.000
_cell.angle_alpha   90.00
_cell.angle_beta   90.00
_cell.angle_gamma   90.00
#
_symmetry.space_group_name_H-M   'P 1'
#
loop_
_entity.id
_entity.type
_entity.pdbx_description
1 polymer ?
#
loop_
_entity_poly.entity_id
_entity_poly.type
_entity_poly.pdbx_seq_one_letter_code
_entity_poly.pdbx_strand_id
1 'polypeptide(L)'
;MDYRIQLAKRMLSNKKGSLIGAVLAVSIGILVIHVNFVIFQGLYDAIVRDLSSYRFGDVRVTDEEGYITKSDIFLVNWFERIPYVEAAAPRMDSTASINVTKGGKRIEEFRVPVVGVDPIRDTRVSTVHDTVTEGQYVFSRNSIVVGSSVARDLGDVRVGDSLRIKITDRFGVDQLRNFVVTGIVTSPGGQGLDTNVIMHIDTLRDMIDRGGETGQIIVKLNDPKKALDVKEYFLRTFPNDDFRAETIEESAEDALRGFRSGIAMINMIGYFGMMSSAFAVVTIQMMLVSSKTREVGIMRAIGAKRKDILIIFIVQGMIIGVIGAGIGTAMGLSYTFYAKETKMTFAGSIQLEVSYDWPKIIQTAITAFGLAVVASIYPSYKATKLQPVEAMRYV
;
A
#
# COMPACT_ATOMS: atom_id res chain seq x y z
N MET A 1 11.58 -20.81 -42.37
CA MET A 1 11.07 -19.57 -41.74
C MET A 1 10.06 -18.97 -42.69
N ASP A 2 8.82 -18.72 -42.26
CA ASP A 2 7.75 -18.24 -43.16
C ASP A 2 8.15 -16.89 -43.77
N TYR A 3 8.09 -16.77 -45.12
CA TYR A 3 8.45 -15.52 -45.82
C TYR A 3 7.69 -14.29 -45.32
N ARG A 4 6.50 -14.48 -44.73
CA ARG A 4 5.64 -13.43 -44.15
C ARG A 4 6.32 -12.77 -42.96
N ILE A 5 6.99 -13.57 -42.11
CA ILE A 5 7.72 -13.08 -40.93
C ILE A 5 8.94 -12.27 -41.36
N GLN A 6 9.69 -12.79 -42.35
CA GLN A 6 10.87 -12.07 -42.87
C GLN A 6 10.48 -10.75 -43.50
N LEU A 7 9.38 -10.70 -44.24
CA LEU A 7 8.89 -9.50 -44.88
C LEU A 7 8.41 -8.50 -43.86
N ALA A 8 7.64 -8.94 -42.85
CA ALA A 8 7.19 -8.08 -41.73
C ALA A 8 8.36 -7.38 -41.02
N LYS A 9 9.41 -8.16 -40.68
CA LYS A 9 10.63 -7.67 -40.06
C LYS A 9 11.36 -6.64 -40.92
N ARG A 10 11.52 -6.90 -42.22
CA ARG A 10 12.19 -6.04 -43.19
C ARG A 10 11.42 -4.71 -43.40
N MET A 11 10.09 -4.79 -43.48
CA MET A 11 9.23 -3.62 -43.62
C MET A 11 9.31 -2.70 -42.40
N LEU A 12 9.39 -3.26 -41.20
CA LEU A 12 9.58 -2.52 -39.96
C LEU A 12 10.99 -1.90 -39.86
N SER A 13 12.04 -2.62 -40.24
CA SER A 13 13.42 -2.12 -40.14
C SER A 13 13.70 -0.95 -41.09
N ASN A 14 12.98 -0.83 -42.18
CA ASN A 14 13.12 0.28 -43.13
C ASN A 14 12.48 1.60 -42.65
N LYS A 15 11.60 1.55 -41.63
CA LYS A 15 10.91 2.72 -41.04
C LYS A 15 11.19 2.80 -39.52
N LYS A 16 12.48 2.93 -39.18
CA LYS A 16 12.95 2.92 -37.77
C LYS A 16 12.22 3.92 -36.88
N GLY A 17 11.92 5.13 -37.33
CA GLY A 17 11.22 6.15 -36.55
C GLY A 17 9.81 5.70 -36.13
N SER A 18 9.04 5.11 -37.05
CA SER A 18 7.69 4.62 -36.74
C SER A 18 7.73 3.40 -35.79
N LEU A 19 8.71 2.50 -35.96
CA LEU A 19 8.91 1.38 -35.07
C LEU A 19 9.23 1.87 -33.65
N ILE A 20 10.22 2.76 -33.52
CA ILE A 20 10.62 3.33 -32.24
C ILE A 20 9.44 4.03 -31.55
N GLY A 21 8.68 4.86 -32.29
CA GLY A 21 7.50 5.52 -31.73
C GLY A 21 6.44 4.55 -31.20
N ALA A 22 6.14 3.45 -31.94
CA ALA A 22 5.19 2.44 -31.51
C ALA A 22 5.70 1.65 -30.27
N VAL A 23 6.96 1.26 -30.29
CA VAL A 23 7.60 0.57 -29.16
C VAL A 23 7.62 1.43 -27.92
N LEU A 24 8.02 2.71 -28.05
CA LEU A 24 8.03 3.66 -26.93
C LEU A 24 6.63 3.88 -26.36
N ALA A 25 5.61 4.00 -27.20
CA ALA A 25 4.23 4.15 -26.72
C ALA A 25 3.79 2.97 -25.84
N VAL A 26 4.08 1.73 -26.26
CA VAL A 26 3.77 0.53 -25.49
C VAL A 26 4.61 0.48 -24.21
N SER A 27 5.91 0.78 -24.32
CA SER A 27 6.84 0.75 -23.16
C SER A 27 6.45 1.77 -22.09
N ILE A 28 6.09 2.98 -22.47
CA ILE A 28 5.63 4.04 -21.53
C ILE A 28 4.32 3.63 -20.87
N GLY A 29 3.37 3.05 -21.63
CA GLY A 29 2.12 2.54 -21.04
C GLY A 29 2.35 1.53 -19.93
N ILE A 30 3.26 0.60 -20.13
CA ILE A 30 3.64 -0.40 -19.13
C ILE A 30 4.38 0.25 -17.95
N LEU A 31 5.33 1.14 -18.23
CA LEU A 31 6.08 1.85 -17.20
C LEU A 31 5.14 2.61 -16.26
N VAL A 32 4.18 3.37 -16.79
CA VAL A 32 3.21 4.12 -15.99
C VAL A 32 2.44 3.22 -15.04
N ILE A 33 1.99 2.03 -15.51
CA ILE A 33 1.29 1.08 -14.64
C ILE A 33 2.21 0.53 -13.57
N HIS A 34 3.46 0.18 -13.91
CA HIS A 34 4.43 -0.30 -12.94
C HIS A 34 4.73 0.74 -11.86
N VAL A 35 4.98 1.99 -12.25
CA VAL A 35 5.24 3.08 -11.32
C VAL A 35 4.05 3.29 -10.37
N ASN A 36 2.84 3.34 -10.91
CA ASN A 36 1.63 3.47 -10.11
C ASN A 36 1.47 2.29 -9.14
N PHE A 37 1.67 1.06 -9.62
CA PHE A 37 1.58 -0.12 -8.78
C PHE A 37 2.60 -0.08 -7.64
N VAL A 38 3.87 0.21 -7.91
CA VAL A 38 4.93 0.30 -6.88
C VAL A 38 4.59 1.34 -5.82
N ILE A 39 4.11 2.53 -6.22
CA ILE A 39 3.79 3.61 -5.28
C ILE A 39 2.57 3.23 -4.43
N PHE A 40 1.46 2.86 -5.05
CA PHE A 40 0.20 2.73 -4.32
C PHE A 40 0.06 1.40 -3.60
N GLN A 41 0.56 0.31 -4.17
CA GLN A 41 0.63 -0.96 -3.46
C GLN A 41 1.65 -0.87 -2.32
N GLY A 42 2.82 -0.27 -2.58
CA GLY A 42 3.83 -0.06 -1.55
C GLY A 42 3.35 0.85 -0.41
N LEU A 43 2.52 1.85 -0.70
CA LEU A 43 1.87 2.68 0.31
C LEU A 43 0.83 1.88 1.12
N TYR A 44 -0.01 1.09 0.44
CA TYR A 44 -0.99 0.24 1.11
C TYR A 44 -0.31 -0.76 2.05
N ASP A 45 0.70 -1.47 1.56
CA ASP A 45 1.43 -2.46 2.35
C ASP A 45 2.17 -1.81 3.55
N ALA A 46 2.73 -0.61 3.36
CA ALA A 46 3.33 0.17 4.43
C ALA A 46 2.31 0.56 5.51
N ILE A 47 1.12 1.03 5.11
CA ILE A 47 0.05 1.39 6.04
C ILE A 47 -0.45 0.17 6.82
N VAL A 48 -0.68 -0.96 6.14
CA VAL A 48 -1.11 -2.20 6.81
C VAL A 48 -0.05 -2.66 7.81
N ARG A 49 1.22 -2.68 7.42
CA ARG A 49 2.33 -3.00 8.31
C ARG A 49 2.36 -2.10 9.53
N ASP A 50 2.26 -0.78 9.32
CA ASP A 50 2.35 0.20 10.40
C ASP A 50 1.14 0.11 11.35
N LEU A 51 -0.08 -0.11 10.83
CA LEU A 51 -1.25 -0.35 11.66
C LEU A 51 -1.13 -1.64 12.48
N SER A 52 -0.61 -2.72 11.89
CA SER A 52 -0.32 -3.95 12.62
C SER A 52 0.75 -3.73 13.69
N SER A 53 1.86 -3.07 13.33
CA SER A 53 3.03 -2.93 14.20
C SER A 53 2.82 -1.94 15.35
N TYR A 54 2.02 -0.90 15.14
CA TYR A 54 1.90 0.18 16.14
C TYR A 54 0.56 0.21 16.86
N ARG A 55 -0.54 -0.24 16.22
CA ARG A 55 -1.88 0.02 16.76
C ARG A 55 -2.69 -1.24 17.07
N PHE A 56 -2.88 -2.13 16.11
CA PHE A 56 -3.89 -3.19 16.21
C PHE A 56 -3.32 -4.60 16.39
N GLY A 57 -2.02 -4.82 16.15
CA GLY A 57 -1.46 -6.16 16.01
C GLY A 57 -2.00 -6.86 14.75
N ASP A 58 -1.87 -8.17 14.69
CA ASP A 58 -2.40 -8.99 13.60
C ASP A 58 -3.84 -9.47 13.89
N VAL A 59 -4.15 -9.67 15.18
CA VAL A 59 -5.51 -9.91 15.70
C VAL A 59 -5.74 -9.01 16.92
N ARG A 60 -6.89 -8.36 16.94
CA ARG A 60 -7.35 -7.51 18.02
C ARG A 60 -8.59 -8.11 18.64
N VAL A 61 -8.63 -8.21 19.96
CA VAL A 61 -9.82 -8.63 20.71
C VAL A 61 -10.31 -7.49 21.57
N THR A 62 -11.59 -7.21 21.48
CA THR A 62 -12.33 -6.23 22.28
C THR A 62 -13.55 -6.89 22.87
N ASP A 63 -14.25 -6.20 23.75
CA ASP A 63 -15.55 -6.60 24.27
C ASP A 63 -16.62 -5.70 23.66
N GLU A 64 -17.82 -6.25 23.39
CA GLU A 64 -18.94 -5.46 22.82
C GLU A 64 -19.42 -4.35 23.76
N GLU A 65 -19.29 -4.55 25.07
CA GLU A 65 -19.61 -3.56 26.11
C GLU A 65 -18.47 -2.53 26.29
N GLY A 66 -17.36 -2.69 25.58
CA GLY A 66 -16.25 -1.73 25.49
C GLY A 66 -15.05 -2.05 26.39
N TYR A 67 -15.19 -2.90 27.41
CA TYR A 67 -14.08 -3.29 28.27
C TYR A 67 -14.15 -4.78 28.62
N ILE A 68 -13.03 -5.46 28.44
CA ILE A 68 -12.83 -6.85 28.80
C ILE A 68 -12.69 -6.94 30.33
N THR A 69 -13.65 -7.58 30.99
CA THR A 69 -13.66 -7.82 32.43
C THR A 69 -12.93 -9.10 32.83
N LYS A 70 -12.74 -10.02 31.88
CA LYS A 70 -11.97 -11.24 32.07
C LYS A 70 -10.49 -10.92 32.26
N SER A 71 -9.80 -11.66 33.11
CA SER A 71 -8.37 -11.44 33.39
C SER A 71 -7.56 -11.36 32.10
N ASP A 72 -6.89 -10.22 31.92
CA ASP A 72 -5.98 -9.98 30.78
C ASP A 72 -4.80 -10.97 30.77
N ILE A 73 -4.28 -11.32 31.97
CA ILE A 73 -3.21 -12.31 32.12
C ILE A 73 -3.68 -13.68 31.64
N PHE A 74 -4.92 -14.06 31.93
CA PHE A 74 -5.50 -15.32 31.47
C PHE A 74 -5.60 -15.32 29.94
N LEU A 75 -6.15 -14.29 29.34
CA LEU A 75 -6.32 -14.19 27.88
C LEU A 75 -4.98 -14.14 27.15
N VAL A 76 -4.03 -13.36 27.65
CA VAL A 76 -2.68 -13.29 27.08
C VAL A 76 -2.00 -14.65 27.10
N ASN A 77 -2.01 -15.31 28.26
CA ASN A 77 -1.40 -16.64 28.39
C ASN A 77 -2.12 -17.71 27.54
N TRP A 78 -3.42 -17.54 27.31
CA TRP A 78 -4.19 -18.41 26.42
C TRP A 78 -3.74 -18.23 24.96
N PHE A 79 -3.60 -16.99 24.48
CA PHE A 79 -3.11 -16.70 23.14
C PHE A 79 -1.70 -17.20 22.92
N GLU A 80 -0.78 -16.98 23.87
CA GLU A 80 0.63 -17.41 23.78
C GLU A 80 0.82 -18.94 23.73
N ARG A 81 -0.23 -19.73 23.99
CA ARG A 81 -0.22 -21.19 23.79
C ARG A 81 -0.53 -21.63 22.37
N ILE A 82 -1.04 -20.73 21.53
CA ILE A 82 -1.37 -21.05 20.13
C ILE A 82 -0.08 -21.07 19.31
N PRO A 83 0.19 -22.11 18.51
CA PRO A 83 1.48 -22.28 17.82
C PRO A 83 1.88 -21.14 16.87
N TYR A 84 0.91 -20.36 16.38
CA TYR A 84 1.15 -19.26 15.43
C TYR A 84 1.24 -17.89 16.09
N VAL A 85 1.02 -17.83 17.41
CA VAL A 85 1.08 -16.58 18.17
C VAL A 85 2.50 -16.37 18.68
N GLU A 86 3.06 -15.21 18.34
CA GLU A 86 4.37 -14.76 18.81
C GLU A 86 4.27 -14.16 20.21
N ALA A 87 3.31 -13.27 20.39
CA ALA A 87 3.05 -12.61 21.67
C ALA A 87 1.63 -12.03 21.71
N ALA A 88 1.15 -11.74 22.92
CA ALA A 88 -0.07 -10.99 23.16
C ALA A 88 0.14 -9.97 24.30
N ALA A 89 -0.56 -8.82 24.21
CA ALA A 89 -0.47 -7.78 25.22
C ALA A 89 -1.81 -7.07 25.45
N PRO A 90 -2.14 -6.68 26.69
CA PRO A 90 -3.30 -5.86 26.98
C PRO A 90 -2.99 -4.39 26.64
N ARG A 91 -3.99 -3.68 26.13
CA ARG A 91 -3.98 -2.22 25.96
C ARG A 91 -5.26 -1.59 26.46
N MET A 92 -5.15 -0.34 26.85
CA MET A 92 -6.28 0.49 27.30
C MET A 92 -6.22 1.83 26.60
N ASP A 93 -7.31 2.24 25.98
CA ASP A 93 -7.39 3.55 25.31
C ASP A 93 -8.27 4.50 26.12
N SER A 94 -7.87 5.78 26.17
CA SER A 94 -8.63 6.85 26.76
C SER A 94 -8.29 8.17 26.09
N THR A 95 -8.91 9.26 26.54
CA THR A 95 -8.59 10.63 26.12
C THR A 95 -8.30 11.50 27.33
N ALA A 96 -7.35 12.41 27.19
CA ALA A 96 -6.94 13.29 28.27
C ALA A 96 -6.91 14.76 27.83
N SER A 97 -7.00 15.67 28.81
CA SER A 97 -6.51 17.03 28.67
C SER A 97 -5.16 17.14 29.35
N ILE A 98 -4.19 17.68 28.64
CA ILE A 98 -2.79 17.78 29.11
C ILE A 98 -2.43 19.25 29.23
N ASN A 99 -1.82 19.61 30.36
CA ASN A 99 -1.34 20.95 30.54
C ASN A 99 0.10 20.98 31.06
N VAL A 100 0.81 22.03 30.65
CA VAL A 100 2.14 22.36 31.10
C VAL A 100 2.26 23.84 31.40
N THR A 101 3.09 24.21 32.37
CA THR A 101 3.40 25.61 32.62
C THR A 101 4.82 25.89 32.17
N LYS A 102 4.97 26.67 31.11
CA LYS A 102 6.27 27.11 30.58
C LYS A 102 6.36 28.63 30.55
N GLY A 103 7.43 29.19 31.10
CA GLY A 103 7.64 30.66 31.15
C GLY A 103 6.51 31.46 31.80
N GLY A 104 5.83 30.90 32.80
CA GLY A 104 4.66 31.52 33.46
C GLY A 104 3.35 31.42 32.66
N LYS A 105 3.37 30.87 31.46
CA LYS A 105 2.18 30.63 30.65
C LYS A 105 1.73 29.18 30.81
N ARG A 106 0.44 28.96 31.06
CA ARG A 106 -0.20 27.64 30.99
C ARG A 106 -0.60 27.37 29.55
N ILE A 107 -0.10 26.26 29.01
CA ILE A 107 -0.46 25.72 27.69
C ILE A 107 -1.28 24.46 27.97
N GLU A 108 -2.40 24.29 27.28
CA GLU A 108 -3.31 23.18 27.48
C GLU A 108 -3.73 22.62 26.13
N GLU A 109 -3.67 21.29 26.00
CA GLU A 109 -4.12 20.54 24.83
C GLU A 109 -5.26 19.62 25.25
N PHE A 110 -6.32 19.56 24.44
CA PHE A 110 -7.55 18.85 24.76
C PHE A 110 -7.73 17.62 23.86
N ARG A 111 -8.38 16.60 24.39
CA ARG A 111 -8.72 15.38 23.68
C ARG A 111 -7.50 14.65 23.07
N VAL A 112 -6.39 14.72 23.80
CA VAL A 112 -5.20 13.95 23.42
C VAL A 112 -5.47 12.47 23.65
N PRO A 113 -5.33 11.60 22.67
CA PRO A 113 -5.45 10.15 22.86
C PRO A 113 -4.35 9.65 23.80
N VAL A 114 -4.75 8.82 24.76
CA VAL A 114 -3.84 8.20 25.74
C VAL A 114 -3.94 6.70 25.60
N VAL A 115 -2.80 6.05 25.47
CA VAL A 115 -2.69 4.60 25.36
C VAL A 115 -1.97 4.04 26.57
N GLY A 116 -2.66 3.21 27.34
CA GLY A 116 -2.09 2.46 28.46
C GLY A 116 -1.54 1.13 27.96
N VAL A 117 -0.26 0.87 28.20
CA VAL A 117 0.45 -0.34 27.78
C VAL A 117 1.11 -1.06 28.96
N ASP A 118 1.22 -2.37 28.89
CA ASP A 118 2.16 -3.14 29.71
C ASP A 118 3.54 -3.04 29.05
N PRO A 119 4.52 -2.33 29.63
CA PRO A 119 5.79 -2.05 28.94
C PRO A 119 6.58 -3.30 28.55
N ILE A 120 6.45 -4.38 29.32
CA ILE A 120 7.19 -5.63 29.07
C ILE A 120 6.56 -6.42 27.94
N ARG A 121 5.22 -6.49 27.90
CA ARG A 121 4.48 -7.26 26.91
C ARG A 121 4.30 -6.48 25.61
N ASP A 122 4.12 -5.17 25.71
CA ASP A 122 3.92 -4.32 24.53
C ASP A 122 5.13 -4.32 23.59
N THR A 123 6.35 -4.34 24.12
CA THR A 123 7.58 -4.43 23.30
C THR A 123 7.70 -5.74 22.50
N ARG A 124 6.92 -6.76 22.81
CA ARG A 124 6.88 -8.02 22.07
C ARG A 124 5.81 -8.04 20.98
N VAL A 125 4.76 -7.24 21.11
CA VAL A 125 3.63 -7.19 20.16
C VAL A 125 3.70 -5.99 19.24
N SER A 126 4.42 -4.93 19.63
CA SER A 126 4.52 -3.70 18.86
C SER A 126 5.96 -3.20 18.78
N THR A 127 6.23 -2.44 17.71
CA THR A 127 7.52 -1.78 17.48
C THR A 127 7.49 -0.29 17.85
N VAL A 128 6.52 0.12 18.66
CA VAL A 128 6.39 1.52 19.12
C VAL A 128 7.63 1.97 19.88
N HIS A 129 8.22 1.09 20.66
CA HIS A 129 9.46 1.36 21.40
C HIS A 129 10.66 1.71 20.50
N ASP A 130 10.70 1.21 19.25
CA ASP A 130 11.74 1.52 18.26
C ASP A 130 11.57 2.92 17.64
N THR A 131 10.38 3.53 17.82
CA THR A 131 10.08 4.87 17.29
C THR A 131 10.38 6.00 18.26
N VAL A 132 10.94 5.69 19.42
CA VAL A 132 11.42 6.68 20.40
C VAL A 132 12.63 7.39 19.83
N THR A 133 12.47 8.68 19.53
CA THR A 133 13.53 9.52 18.95
C THR A 133 14.39 10.19 20.02
N GLU A 134 13.80 10.46 21.18
CA GLU A 134 14.50 11.06 22.32
C GLU A 134 14.10 10.35 23.61
N GLY A 135 15.06 10.05 24.48
CA GLY A 135 14.83 9.44 25.78
C GLY A 135 14.62 7.93 25.74
N GLN A 136 13.67 7.43 26.53
CA GLN A 136 13.38 6.00 26.73
C GLN A 136 11.88 5.74 26.68
N TYR A 137 11.51 4.49 26.33
CA TYR A 137 10.12 4.05 26.36
C TYR A 137 9.54 4.04 27.78
N VAL A 138 8.22 3.89 27.90
CA VAL A 138 7.53 3.81 29.21
C VAL A 138 8.12 2.64 30.02
N PHE A 139 8.49 2.91 31.29
CA PHE A 139 9.03 1.87 32.18
C PHE A 139 8.46 1.93 33.60
N SER A 140 7.79 3.00 34.00
CA SER A 140 7.23 3.16 35.35
C SER A 140 5.83 3.75 35.34
N ARG A 141 5.12 3.64 36.47
CA ARG A 141 3.77 4.16 36.62
C ARG A 141 3.66 5.70 36.56
N ASN A 142 4.78 6.41 36.74
CA ASN A 142 4.82 7.88 36.71
C ASN A 142 5.51 8.41 35.43
N SER A 143 5.93 7.54 34.55
CA SER A 143 6.57 7.90 33.29
C SER A 143 5.56 7.91 32.15
N ILE A 144 5.76 8.82 31.20
CA ILE A 144 4.99 8.89 29.95
C ILE A 144 5.92 9.10 28.77
N VAL A 145 5.49 8.60 27.64
CA VAL A 145 6.08 8.91 26.34
C VAL A 145 5.08 9.75 25.54
N VAL A 146 5.57 10.83 24.94
CA VAL A 146 4.73 11.83 24.28
C VAL A 146 5.00 11.83 22.78
N GLY A 147 3.96 11.87 21.98
CA GLY A 147 4.07 12.02 20.54
C GLY A 147 4.65 13.38 20.15
N SER A 148 5.45 13.43 19.11
CA SER A 148 6.20 14.63 18.69
C SER A 148 5.30 15.81 18.32
N SER A 149 4.08 15.59 17.84
CA SER A 149 3.11 16.65 17.59
C SER A 149 2.57 17.22 18.89
N VAL A 150 2.16 16.34 19.84
CA VAL A 150 1.71 16.78 21.19
C VAL A 150 2.80 17.55 21.90
N ALA A 151 4.07 17.10 21.80
CA ALA A 151 5.19 17.79 22.42
C ALA A 151 5.36 19.21 21.87
N ARG A 152 5.21 19.41 20.56
CA ARG A 152 5.26 20.74 19.90
C ARG A 152 4.08 21.61 20.30
N ASP A 153 2.86 21.08 20.28
CA ASP A 153 1.63 21.82 20.59
C ASP A 153 1.61 22.29 22.03
N LEU A 154 2.24 21.54 22.95
CA LEU A 154 2.48 21.91 24.33
C LEU A 154 3.70 22.85 24.54
N GLY A 155 4.25 23.45 23.47
CA GLY A 155 5.35 24.42 23.54
C GLY A 155 6.73 23.77 23.65
N ASP A 156 7.02 22.80 22.79
CA ASP A 156 8.29 22.09 22.71
C ASP A 156 8.69 21.38 24.02
N VAL A 157 7.81 20.51 24.48
CA VAL A 157 8.05 19.63 25.64
C VAL A 157 9.25 18.73 25.37
N ARG A 158 10.10 18.56 26.37
CA ARG A 158 11.33 17.75 26.29
C ARG A 158 11.34 16.62 27.32
N VAL A 159 12.20 15.65 27.12
CA VAL A 159 12.48 14.60 28.10
C VAL A 159 12.92 15.23 29.41
N GLY A 160 12.28 14.82 30.52
CA GLY A 160 12.47 15.37 31.86
C GLY A 160 11.43 16.42 32.26
N ASP A 161 10.66 16.98 31.35
CA ASP A 161 9.57 17.90 31.67
C ASP A 161 8.43 17.17 32.43
N SER A 162 7.73 17.92 33.30
CA SER A 162 6.57 17.38 34.01
C SER A 162 5.28 17.89 33.37
N LEU A 163 4.41 16.97 32.98
CA LEU A 163 3.09 17.26 32.42
C LEU A 163 2.00 16.89 33.42
N ARG A 164 0.98 17.73 33.51
CA ARG A 164 -0.22 17.42 34.26
C ARG A 164 -1.30 16.90 33.34
N ILE A 165 -1.69 15.65 33.57
CA ILE A 165 -2.68 14.94 32.77
C ILE A 165 -3.99 14.87 33.55
N LYS A 166 -5.08 15.26 32.89
CA LYS A 166 -6.45 15.20 33.41
C LYS A 166 -7.23 14.19 32.58
N ILE A 167 -7.77 13.17 33.21
CA ILE A 167 -8.65 12.16 32.60
C ILE A 167 -9.96 12.12 33.42
N THR A 168 -11.08 12.04 32.75
CA THR A 168 -12.37 11.87 33.40
C THR A 168 -12.63 10.38 33.59
N ASP A 169 -12.90 9.97 34.83
CA ASP A 169 -13.18 8.57 35.16
C ASP A 169 -14.60 8.14 34.74
N ARG A 170 -14.94 6.86 34.97
CA ARG A 170 -16.25 6.29 34.61
C ARG A 170 -17.44 6.93 35.33
N PHE A 171 -17.20 7.67 36.44
CA PHE A 171 -18.22 8.39 37.22
C PHE A 171 -18.32 9.84 36.83
N GLY A 172 -17.55 10.31 35.84
CA GLY A 172 -17.51 11.72 35.42
C GLY A 172 -16.64 12.60 36.30
N VAL A 173 -15.79 12.02 37.18
CA VAL A 173 -14.88 12.77 38.04
C VAL A 173 -13.53 12.95 37.36
N ASP A 174 -13.03 14.17 37.36
CA ASP A 174 -11.74 14.52 36.79
C ASP A 174 -10.59 14.08 37.69
N GLN A 175 -9.81 13.11 37.24
CA GLN A 175 -8.59 12.65 37.88
C GLN A 175 -7.38 13.42 37.33
N LEU A 176 -6.61 14.03 38.21
CA LEU A 176 -5.42 14.81 37.86
C LEU A 176 -4.17 14.16 38.43
N ARG A 177 -3.18 13.88 37.57
CA ARG A 177 -1.85 13.40 38.01
C ARG A 177 -0.74 14.10 37.22
N ASN A 178 0.43 14.21 37.86
CA ASN A 178 1.64 14.72 37.20
C ASN A 178 2.50 13.54 36.76
N PHE A 179 3.05 13.67 35.58
CA PHE A 179 3.90 12.66 34.95
C PHE A 179 5.19 13.29 34.46
N VAL A 180 6.26 12.50 34.44
CA VAL A 180 7.53 12.88 33.84
C VAL A 180 7.62 12.32 32.43
N VAL A 181 7.97 13.18 31.49
CA VAL A 181 8.22 12.77 30.11
C VAL A 181 9.55 12.02 30.05
N THR A 182 9.52 10.74 29.70
CA THR A 182 10.71 9.89 29.59
C THR A 182 11.16 9.67 28.17
N GLY A 183 10.29 9.90 27.20
CA GLY A 183 10.64 9.78 25.78
C GLY A 183 9.67 10.56 24.89
N ILE A 184 10.15 10.83 23.68
CA ILE A 184 9.36 11.38 22.58
C ILE A 184 9.34 10.37 21.45
N VAL A 185 8.15 10.07 20.94
CA VAL A 185 7.95 9.17 19.79
C VAL A 185 7.60 9.98 18.55
N THR A 186 8.13 9.54 17.42
CA THR A 186 7.80 10.09 16.11
C THR A 186 7.35 8.95 15.20
N SER A 187 6.14 9.03 14.68
CA SER A 187 5.61 8.01 13.78
C SER A 187 6.28 8.08 12.41
N PRO A 188 6.94 7.04 11.93
CA PRO A 188 7.33 6.96 10.55
C PRO A 188 6.06 6.76 9.72
N GLY A 189 5.52 7.84 9.15
CA GLY A 189 4.36 7.73 8.27
C GLY A 189 3.05 8.34 8.77
N GLY A 190 3.07 9.09 9.87
CA GLY A 190 1.88 9.83 10.32
C GLY A 190 0.73 8.94 10.83
N GLN A 191 1.04 7.75 11.38
CA GLN A 191 0.05 6.76 11.84
C GLN A 191 -0.56 7.09 13.21
N GLY A 192 -0.48 8.34 13.64
CA GLY A 192 -1.15 8.83 14.83
C GLY A 192 -0.38 8.64 16.12
N LEU A 193 0.81 8.03 16.15
CA LEU A 193 1.66 7.99 17.35
C LEU A 193 2.12 9.39 17.76
N ASP A 194 2.33 10.27 16.78
CA ASP A 194 2.74 11.66 17.00
C ASP A 194 1.72 12.48 17.80
N THR A 195 0.48 12.05 17.80
CA THR A 195 -0.64 12.73 18.49
C THR A 195 -1.07 12.03 19.77
N ASN A 196 -0.39 10.94 20.16
CA ASN A 196 -0.75 10.13 21.32
C ASN A 196 0.19 10.37 22.51
N VAL A 197 -0.29 10.04 23.69
CA VAL A 197 0.53 9.86 24.89
C VAL A 197 0.45 8.41 25.33
N ILE A 198 1.58 7.83 25.66
CA ILE A 198 1.69 6.43 26.10
C ILE A 198 2.07 6.41 27.56
N MET A 199 1.36 5.64 28.37
CA MET A 199 1.60 5.48 29.79
C MET A 199 1.47 4.03 30.23
N HIS A 200 1.82 3.75 31.47
CA HIS A 200 1.65 2.42 32.06
C HIS A 200 0.17 2.06 32.18
N ILE A 201 -0.25 0.87 31.75
CA ILE A 201 -1.65 0.45 31.72
C ILE A 201 -2.33 0.53 33.11
N ASP A 202 -1.65 0.11 34.16
CA ASP A 202 -2.23 0.15 35.51
C ASP A 202 -2.47 1.58 35.97
N THR A 203 -1.61 2.53 35.56
CA THR A 203 -1.83 3.96 35.89
C THR A 203 -3.07 4.48 35.19
N LEU A 204 -3.27 4.11 33.94
CA LEU A 204 -4.47 4.51 33.20
C LEU A 204 -5.73 3.87 33.81
N ARG A 205 -5.68 2.58 34.16
CA ARG A 205 -6.75 1.87 34.86
C ARG A 205 -7.15 2.56 36.16
N ASP A 206 -6.15 2.94 36.96
CA ASP A 206 -6.38 3.67 38.20
C ASP A 206 -7.03 5.05 37.97
N MET A 207 -6.62 5.76 36.89
CA MET A 207 -7.16 7.10 36.59
C MET A 207 -8.58 7.06 36.04
N ILE A 208 -8.97 6.01 35.33
CA ILE A 208 -10.34 5.87 34.78
C ILE A 208 -11.26 5.05 35.67
N ASP A 209 -10.76 4.60 36.86
CA ASP A 209 -11.44 3.71 37.81
C ASP A 209 -11.95 2.40 37.19
N ARG A 210 -11.05 1.72 36.45
CA ARG A 210 -11.32 0.43 35.79
C ARG A 210 -10.24 -0.61 36.13
N GLY A 211 -9.96 -0.75 37.43
CA GLY A 211 -8.98 -1.72 37.93
C GLY A 211 -9.34 -3.15 37.52
N GLY A 212 -8.38 -3.86 36.93
CA GLY A 212 -8.57 -5.24 36.47
C GLY A 212 -9.24 -5.40 35.11
N GLU A 213 -9.79 -4.35 34.53
CA GLU A 213 -10.38 -4.35 33.19
C GLU A 213 -9.33 -3.99 32.12
N THR A 214 -9.59 -4.37 30.88
CA THR A 214 -8.74 -4.06 29.73
C THR A 214 -9.59 -3.60 28.54
N GLY A 215 -9.12 -2.61 27.78
CA GLY A 215 -9.84 -2.13 26.60
C GLY A 215 -9.75 -3.10 25.42
N GLN A 216 -8.56 -3.69 25.25
CA GLN A 216 -8.29 -4.63 24.15
C GLN A 216 -7.10 -5.53 24.44
N ILE A 217 -7.09 -6.72 23.82
CA ILE A 217 -5.91 -7.58 23.73
C ILE A 217 -5.40 -7.52 22.30
N ILE A 218 -4.13 -7.21 22.15
CA ILE A 218 -3.42 -7.18 20.86
C ILE A 218 -2.61 -8.46 20.76
N VAL A 219 -2.72 -9.13 19.60
CA VAL A 219 -2.02 -10.39 19.33
C VAL A 219 -1.12 -10.21 18.12
N LYS A 220 0.14 -10.58 18.26
CA LYS A 220 1.13 -10.62 17.18
C LYS A 220 1.34 -12.06 16.74
N LEU A 221 1.39 -12.29 15.44
CA LEU A 221 1.56 -13.63 14.85
C LEU A 221 2.91 -13.75 14.15
N ASN A 222 3.45 -14.99 14.15
CA ASN A 222 4.63 -15.34 13.36
C ASN A 222 4.32 -15.39 11.86
N ASP A 223 3.05 -15.68 11.50
CA ASP A 223 2.53 -15.63 10.12
C ASP A 223 1.19 -14.87 10.12
N PRO A 224 1.18 -13.61 9.67
CA PRO A 224 -0.04 -12.80 9.61
C PRO A 224 -1.18 -13.42 8.79
N LYS A 225 -0.88 -14.33 7.84
CA LYS A 225 -1.90 -15.04 7.06
C LYS A 225 -2.78 -15.95 7.90
N LYS A 226 -2.35 -16.28 9.12
CA LYS A 226 -3.08 -17.11 10.08
C LYS A 226 -4.03 -16.29 10.99
N ALA A 227 -4.13 -14.99 10.78
CA ALA A 227 -4.95 -14.13 11.62
C ALA A 227 -6.42 -14.57 11.66
N LEU A 228 -6.98 -14.96 10.52
CA LEU A 228 -8.36 -15.46 10.45
C LEU A 228 -8.53 -16.77 11.22
N ASP A 229 -7.60 -17.71 11.09
CA ASP A 229 -7.65 -19.01 11.79
C ASP A 229 -7.60 -18.80 13.31
N VAL A 230 -6.72 -17.90 13.79
CA VAL A 230 -6.58 -17.58 15.22
C VAL A 230 -7.82 -16.88 15.76
N LYS A 231 -8.38 -15.91 15.03
CA LYS A 231 -9.64 -15.24 15.35
C LYS A 231 -10.79 -16.25 15.52
N GLU A 232 -11.00 -17.09 14.49
CA GLU A 232 -12.10 -18.07 14.53
C GLU A 232 -11.90 -19.08 15.68
N TYR A 233 -10.68 -19.53 15.93
CA TYR A 233 -10.39 -20.43 17.04
C TYR A 233 -10.70 -19.78 18.38
N PHE A 234 -10.36 -18.50 18.57
CA PHE A 234 -10.70 -17.74 19.77
C PHE A 234 -12.21 -17.65 19.98
N LEU A 235 -12.96 -17.21 18.98
CA LEU A 235 -14.42 -17.05 19.08
C LEU A 235 -15.16 -18.37 19.31
N ARG A 236 -14.64 -19.48 18.76
CA ARG A 236 -15.18 -20.83 19.03
C ARG A 236 -14.89 -21.32 20.43
N THR A 237 -13.80 -20.89 21.03
CA THR A 237 -13.41 -21.30 22.41
C THR A 237 -14.19 -20.51 23.45
N PHE A 238 -14.57 -19.29 23.16
CA PHE A 238 -15.32 -18.40 24.07
C PHE A 238 -16.69 -17.98 23.49
N PRO A 239 -17.59 -18.92 23.20
CA PRO A 239 -18.84 -18.63 22.48
C PRO A 239 -19.89 -17.89 23.32
N ASN A 240 -19.74 -17.89 24.66
CA ASN A 240 -20.67 -17.26 25.58
C ASN A 240 -20.15 -15.95 26.19
N ASP A 241 -18.96 -15.52 25.78
CA ASP A 241 -18.40 -14.23 26.16
C ASP A 241 -18.71 -13.22 25.02
N ASP A 242 -18.99 -11.96 25.33
CA ASP A 242 -19.33 -10.91 24.38
C ASP A 242 -18.06 -10.35 23.68
N PHE A 243 -17.15 -11.25 23.33
CA PHE A 243 -15.90 -10.90 22.66
C PHE A 243 -16.10 -10.65 21.17
N ARG A 244 -15.49 -9.57 20.71
CA ARG A 244 -15.29 -9.26 19.31
C ARG A 244 -13.81 -9.41 18.97
N ALA A 245 -13.51 -10.34 18.08
CA ALA A 245 -12.16 -10.50 17.54
C ALA A 245 -12.12 -10.03 16.10
N GLU A 246 -11.13 -9.25 15.74
CA GLU A 246 -10.97 -8.66 14.42
C GLU A 246 -9.54 -8.88 13.92
N THR A 247 -9.40 -9.17 12.62
CA THR A 247 -8.10 -9.12 11.96
C THR A 247 -7.70 -7.67 11.68
N ILE A 248 -6.45 -7.44 11.30
CA ILE A 248 -5.98 -6.09 10.94
C ILE A 248 -6.82 -5.50 9.80
N GLU A 249 -7.19 -6.31 8.80
CA GLU A 249 -8.01 -5.85 7.68
C GLU A 249 -9.40 -5.40 8.14
N GLU A 250 -10.00 -6.10 9.10
CA GLU A 250 -11.31 -5.76 9.67
C GLU A 250 -11.23 -4.54 10.59
N SER A 251 -10.24 -4.49 11.50
CA SER A 251 -10.04 -3.37 12.43
C SER A 251 -9.72 -2.05 11.73
N ALA A 252 -9.07 -2.13 10.57
CA ALA A 252 -8.68 -0.97 9.77
C ALA A 252 -9.58 -0.78 8.53
N GLU A 253 -10.71 -1.50 8.44
CA GLU A 253 -11.52 -1.57 7.21
C GLU A 253 -11.89 -0.18 6.67
N ASP A 254 -12.32 0.74 7.51
CA ASP A 254 -12.72 2.08 7.07
C ASP A 254 -11.54 2.88 6.51
N ALA A 255 -10.37 2.80 7.16
CA ALA A 255 -9.16 3.42 6.67
C ALA A 255 -8.69 2.78 5.36
N LEU A 256 -8.68 1.45 5.29
CA LEU A 256 -8.22 0.70 4.13
C LEU A 256 -9.20 0.76 2.94
N ARG A 257 -10.51 0.94 3.17
CA ARG A 257 -11.50 1.13 2.10
C ARG A 257 -11.20 2.37 1.26
N GLY A 258 -10.88 3.48 1.90
CA GLY A 258 -10.48 4.71 1.21
C GLY A 258 -9.26 4.47 0.31
N PHE A 259 -8.24 3.81 0.83
CA PHE A 259 -7.03 3.45 0.08
C PHE A 259 -7.32 2.45 -1.06
N ARG A 260 -8.10 1.40 -0.82
CA ARG A 260 -8.50 0.43 -1.86
C ARG A 260 -9.25 1.11 -3.01
N SER A 261 -10.15 2.02 -2.69
CA SER A 261 -10.88 2.80 -3.71
C SER A 261 -9.93 3.70 -4.50
N GLY A 262 -8.97 4.34 -3.84
CA GLY A 262 -7.90 5.13 -4.48
C GLY A 262 -7.04 4.26 -5.40
N ILE A 263 -6.58 3.10 -4.95
CA ILE A 263 -5.82 2.13 -5.77
C ILE A 263 -6.63 1.67 -6.99
N ALA A 264 -7.92 1.39 -6.82
CA ALA A 264 -8.79 1.00 -7.93
C ALA A 264 -8.90 2.13 -8.99
N MET A 265 -9.06 3.38 -8.55
CA MET A 265 -9.11 4.54 -9.43
C MET A 265 -7.80 4.75 -10.18
N ILE A 266 -6.66 4.58 -9.52
CA ILE A 266 -5.34 4.72 -10.14
C ILE A 266 -5.03 3.58 -11.10
N ASN A 267 -5.42 2.35 -10.77
CA ASN A 267 -5.35 1.24 -11.71
C ASN A 267 -6.18 1.53 -12.97
N MET A 268 -7.36 2.13 -12.82
CA MET A 268 -8.19 2.57 -13.95
C MET A 268 -7.44 3.60 -14.83
N ILE A 269 -6.77 4.59 -14.24
CA ILE A 269 -5.93 5.56 -14.96
C ILE A 269 -4.80 4.83 -15.71
N GLY A 270 -4.16 3.85 -15.09
CA GLY A 270 -3.16 3.01 -15.72
C GLY A 270 -3.69 2.25 -16.95
N TYR A 271 -4.88 1.66 -16.85
CA TYR A 271 -5.53 1.00 -17.99
C TYR A 271 -5.90 1.99 -19.10
N PHE A 272 -6.34 3.21 -18.80
CA PHE A 272 -6.53 4.26 -19.79
C PHE A 272 -5.22 4.65 -20.49
N GLY A 273 -4.11 4.69 -19.76
CA GLY A 273 -2.78 4.88 -20.33
C GLY A 273 -2.40 3.76 -21.33
N MET A 274 -2.69 2.50 -21.00
CA MET A 274 -2.52 1.39 -21.95
C MET A 274 -3.43 1.49 -23.17
N MET A 275 -4.69 1.89 -23.00
CA MET A 275 -5.58 2.11 -24.14
C MET A 275 -5.08 3.23 -25.05
N SER A 276 -4.59 4.32 -24.48
CA SER A 276 -3.94 5.40 -25.23
C SER A 276 -2.73 4.88 -26.02
N SER A 277 -1.91 4.04 -25.42
CA SER A 277 -0.81 3.36 -26.08
C SER A 277 -1.28 2.48 -27.25
N ALA A 278 -2.38 1.73 -27.07
CA ALA A 278 -2.98 0.94 -28.15
C ALA A 278 -3.44 1.82 -29.32
N PHE A 279 -4.05 2.98 -29.07
CA PHE A 279 -4.40 3.95 -30.13
C PHE A 279 -3.17 4.49 -30.85
N ALA A 280 -2.07 4.73 -30.14
CA ALA A 280 -0.81 5.11 -30.77
C ALA A 280 -0.30 4.01 -31.72
N VAL A 281 -0.38 2.72 -31.33
CA VAL A 281 -0.06 1.59 -32.20
C VAL A 281 -0.95 1.57 -33.45
N VAL A 282 -2.27 1.76 -33.30
CA VAL A 282 -3.21 1.86 -34.45
C VAL A 282 -2.76 2.97 -35.39
N THR A 283 -2.51 4.16 -34.88
CA THR A 283 -2.13 5.34 -35.66
C THR A 283 -0.83 5.10 -36.42
N ILE A 284 0.18 4.58 -35.76
CA ILE A 284 1.50 4.32 -36.36
C ILE A 284 1.39 3.22 -37.42
N GLN A 285 0.63 2.16 -37.16
CA GLN A 285 0.41 1.12 -38.15
C GLN A 285 -0.39 1.60 -39.36
N MET A 286 -1.39 2.48 -39.14
CA MET A 286 -2.11 3.12 -40.26
C MET A 286 -1.18 3.95 -41.13
N MET A 287 -0.24 4.69 -40.51
CA MET A 287 0.78 5.44 -41.23
C MET A 287 1.71 4.51 -42.03
N LEU A 288 2.10 3.36 -41.42
CA LEU A 288 2.91 2.32 -42.09
C LEU A 288 2.15 1.73 -43.27
N VAL A 289 0.87 1.39 -43.14
CA VAL A 289 0.03 0.89 -44.23
C VAL A 289 -0.02 1.90 -45.36
N SER A 290 -0.32 3.19 -45.08
CA SER A 290 -0.36 4.25 -46.07
C SER A 290 0.98 4.42 -46.79
N SER A 291 2.09 4.42 -46.07
CA SER A 291 3.41 4.58 -46.67
C SER A 291 3.89 3.36 -47.47
N LYS A 292 3.26 2.21 -47.30
CA LYS A 292 3.59 0.95 -47.98
C LYS A 292 2.52 0.50 -48.95
N THR A 293 1.59 1.38 -49.31
CA THR A 293 0.47 1.10 -50.22
C THR A 293 0.96 0.51 -51.53
N ARG A 294 2.01 1.09 -52.16
CA ARG A 294 2.58 0.62 -53.42
C ARG A 294 3.18 -0.80 -53.29
N GLU A 295 3.93 -1.06 -52.20
CA GLU A 295 4.52 -2.38 -51.99
C GLU A 295 3.44 -3.44 -51.80
N VAL A 296 2.36 -3.12 -51.04
CA VAL A 296 1.19 -3.99 -50.85
C VAL A 296 0.47 -4.24 -52.19
N GLY A 297 0.34 -3.23 -53.03
CA GLY A 297 -0.25 -3.32 -54.37
C GLY A 297 0.54 -4.28 -55.25
N ILE A 298 1.86 -4.14 -55.32
CA ILE A 298 2.76 -5.03 -56.07
C ILE A 298 2.66 -6.50 -55.56
N MET A 299 2.70 -6.70 -54.23
CA MET A 299 2.54 -8.03 -53.67
C MET A 299 1.23 -8.70 -54.07
N ARG A 300 0.14 -7.96 -54.11
CA ARG A 300 -1.16 -8.48 -54.53
C ARG A 300 -1.23 -8.74 -56.04
N ALA A 301 -0.58 -7.90 -56.86
CA ALA A 301 -0.50 -8.10 -58.30
C ALA A 301 0.29 -9.40 -58.64
N ILE A 302 1.30 -9.76 -57.87
CA ILE A 302 2.09 -10.99 -58.04
C ILE A 302 1.38 -12.23 -57.43
N GLY A 303 0.18 -12.04 -56.79
CA GLY A 303 -0.64 -13.15 -56.32
C GLY A 303 -0.72 -13.37 -54.83
N ALA A 304 -0.23 -12.44 -53.98
CA ALA A 304 -0.40 -12.54 -52.55
C ALA A 304 -1.89 -12.44 -52.14
N LYS A 305 -2.34 -13.38 -51.33
CA LYS A 305 -3.72 -13.42 -50.83
C LYS A 305 -3.97 -12.32 -49.78
N ARG A 306 -5.23 -11.91 -49.62
CA ARG A 306 -5.62 -10.96 -48.53
C ARG A 306 -5.17 -11.42 -47.18
N LYS A 307 -5.22 -12.73 -46.88
CA LYS A 307 -4.76 -13.31 -45.63
C LYS A 307 -3.24 -13.13 -45.40
N ASP A 308 -2.45 -13.12 -46.45
CA ASP A 308 -0.98 -12.96 -46.34
C ASP A 308 -0.65 -11.52 -45.91
N ILE A 309 -1.33 -10.54 -46.50
CA ILE A 309 -1.19 -9.13 -46.09
C ILE A 309 -1.65 -8.92 -44.65
N LEU A 310 -2.80 -9.51 -44.28
CA LEU A 310 -3.31 -9.44 -42.91
C LEU A 310 -2.25 -9.99 -41.92
N ILE A 311 -1.70 -11.17 -42.18
CA ILE A 311 -0.71 -11.80 -41.30
C ILE A 311 0.56 -10.96 -41.20
N ILE A 312 1.04 -10.35 -42.27
CA ILE A 312 2.24 -9.51 -42.26
C ILE A 312 2.08 -8.36 -41.27
N PHE A 313 0.96 -7.64 -41.34
CA PHE A 313 0.72 -6.48 -40.46
C PHE A 313 0.39 -6.89 -39.01
N ILE A 314 -0.27 -8.04 -38.79
CA ILE A 314 -0.47 -8.58 -37.44
C ILE A 314 0.88 -8.98 -36.82
N VAL A 315 1.77 -9.62 -37.58
CA VAL A 315 3.13 -9.98 -37.13
C VAL A 315 3.93 -8.71 -36.78
N GLN A 316 3.74 -7.62 -37.51
CA GLN A 316 4.34 -6.33 -37.13
C GLN A 316 3.84 -5.86 -35.77
N GLY A 317 2.52 -5.94 -35.50
CA GLY A 317 1.94 -5.64 -34.19
C GLY A 317 2.47 -6.53 -33.06
N MET A 318 2.62 -7.83 -33.34
CA MET A 318 3.26 -8.77 -32.40
C MET A 318 4.69 -8.38 -32.08
N ILE A 319 5.50 -8.02 -33.08
CA ILE A 319 6.89 -7.59 -32.87
C ILE A 319 6.93 -6.31 -32.02
N ILE A 320 6.10 -5.32 -32.35
CA ILE A 320 5.98 -4.09 -31.55
C ILE A 320 5.57 -4.41 -30.12
N GLY A 321 4.57 -5.27 -29.94
CA GLY A 321 4.07 -5.68 -28.63
C GLY A 321 5.13 -6.41 -27.79
N VAL A 322 5.88 -7.36 -28.38
CA VAL A 322 6.93 -8.11 -27.67
C VAL A 322 8.07 -7.17 -27.25
N ILE A 323 8.57 -6.36 -28.18
CA ILE A 323 9.68 -5.44 -27.90
C ILE A 323 9.24 -4.36 -26.89
N GLY A 324 8.06 -3.78 -27.10
CA GLY A 324 7.50 -2.77 -26.20
C GLY A 324 7.24 -3.31 -24.80
N ALA A 325 6.66 -4.52 -24.71
CA ALA A 325 6.43 -5.16 -23.42
C ALA A 325 7.76 -5.51 -22.72
N GLY A 326 8.75 -6.00 -23.45
CA GLY A 326 10.07 -6.30 -22.91
C GLY A 326 10.77 -5.06 -22.35
N ILE A 327 10.82 -3.97 -23.14
CA ILE A 327 11.45 -2.72 -22.72
C ILE A 327 10.67 -2.08 -21.57
N GLY A 328 9.34 -2.00 -21.67
CA GLY A 328 8.49 -1.41 -20.64
C GLY A 328 8.60 -2.15 -19.30
N THR A 329 8.62 -3.49 -19.34
CA THR A 329 8.82 -4.31 -18.13
C THR A 329 10.22 -4.14 -17.57
N ALA A 330 11.26 -4.08 -18.40
CA ALA A 330 12.63 -3.83 -17.95
C ALA A 330 12.76 -2.45 -17.27
N MET A 331 12.15 -1.40 -17.84
CA MET A 331 12.11 -0.07 -17.25
C MET A 331 11.34 -0.07 -15.92
N GLY A 332 10.20 -0.77 -15.85
CA GLY A 332 9.40 -0.92 -14.64
C GLY A 332 10.17 -1.65 -13.53
N LEU A 333 10.85 -2.74 -13.84
CA LEU A 333 11.71 -3.47 -12.90
C LEU A 333 12.89 -2.60 -12.41
N SER A 334 13.49 -1.82 -13.30
CA SER A 334 14.56 -0.88 -12.92
C SER A 334 14.05 0.18 -11.96
N TYR A 335 12.83 0.69 -12.18
CA TYR A 335 12.19 1.61 -11.24
C TYR A 335 11.89 0.96 -9.89
N THR A 336 11.36 -0.28 -9.88
CA THR A 336 11.10 -1.04 -8.64
C THR A 336 12.41 -1.25 -7.86
N PHE A 337 13.48 -1.61 -8.54
CA PHE A 337 14.81 -1.75 -7.93
C PHE A 337 15.28 -0.42 -7.33
N TYR A 338 15.20 0.68 -8.08
CA TYR A 338 15.56 2.02 -7.60
C TYR A 338 14.74 2.42 -6.37
N ALA A 339 13.42 2.26 -6.42
CA ALA A 339 12.54 2.62 -5.32
C ALA A 339 12.84 1.81 -4.03
N LYS A 340 13.22 0.55 -4.19
CA LYS A 340 13.61 -0.33 -3.08
C LYS A 340 14.94 0.08 -2.45
N GLU A 341 15.98 0.30 -3.26
CA GLU A 341 17.33 0.68 -2.79
C GLU A 341 17.33 2.05 -2.12
N THR A 342 16.60 3.01 -2.67
CA THR A 342 16.52 4.36 -2.10
C THR A 342 15.59 4.46 -0.90
N LYS A 343 14.94 3.35 -0.49
CA LYS A 343 13.91 3.36 0.57
C LYS A 343 12.92 4.49 0.33
N MET A 344 12.34 4.52 -0.86
CA MET A 344 11.51 5.62 -1.32
C MET A 344 10.40 5.94 -0.32
N THR A 345 10.22 7.24 -0.01
CA THR A 345 9.18 7.70 0.90
C THR A 345 8.08 8.44 0.14
N PHE A 346 6.83 8.24 0.58
CA PHE A 346 5.68 9.00 0.11
C PHE A 346 5.43 10.20 1.05
N ALA A 347 5.19 11.38 0.48
CA ALA A 347 4.98 12.63 1.23
C ALA A 347 6.06 12.94 2.28
N GLY A 348 7.28 12.42 2.09
CA GLY A 348 8.43 12.68 2.96
C GLY A 348 8.47 11.90 4.28
N SER A 349 7.44 11.11 4.60
CA SER A 349 7.32 10.41 5.89
C SER A 349 7.01 8.92 5.79
N ILE A 350 6.18 8.48 4.84
CA ILE A 350 5.77 7.08 4.73
C ILE A 350 6.76 6.31 3.87
N GLN A 351 7.55 5.43 4.46
CA GLN A 351 8.45 4.55 3.70
C GLN A 351 7.64 3.47 2.98
N LEU A 352 7.71 3.46 1.64
CA LEU A 352 7.01 2.49 0.82
C LEU A 352 7.55 1.08 1.04
N GLU A 353 6.64 0.12 1.17
CA GLU A 353 6.98 -1.31 1.20
C GLU A 353 7.07 -1.83 -0.24
N VAL A 354 8.27 -1.77 -0.83
CA VAL A 354 8.47 -2.12 -2.23
C VAL A 354 8.80 -3.60 -2.38
N SER A 355 7.91 -4.35 -3.00
CA SER A 355 8.07 -5.78 -3.31
C SER A 355 7.95 -6.05 -4.81
N TYR A 356 8.52 -7.20 -5.27
CA TYR A 356 8.37 -7.67 -6.64
C TYR A 356 7.14 -8.57 -6.75
N ASP A 357 6.02 -8.04 -7.23
CA ASP A 357 4.82 -8.81 -7.52
C ASP A 357 4.91 -9.43 -8.94
N TRP A 358 5.57 -10.59 -9.04
CA TRP A 358 5.76 -11.29 -10.32
C TRP A 358 4.45 -11.58 -11.06
N PRO A 359 3.37 -12.05 -10.42
CA PRO A 359 2.07 -12.23 -11.05
C PRO A 359 1.56 -10.96 -11.75
N LYS A 360 1.62 -9.81 -11.09
CA LYS A 360 1.20 -8.52 -11.63
C LYS A 360 2.07 -8.05 -12.78
N ILE A 361 3.39 -8.20 -12.65
CA ILE A 361 4.35 -7.85 -13.70
C ILE A 361 4.05 -8.64 -14.98
N ILE A 362 3.89 -9.97 -14.87
CA ILE A 362 3.57 -10.84 -15.99
C ILE A 362 2.19 -10.50 -16.57
N GLN A 363 1.17 -10.31 -15.74
CA GLN A 363 -0.17 -9.90 -16.17
C GLN A 363 -0.14 -8.61 -16.99
N THR A 364 0.58 -7.58 -16.52
CA THR A 364 0.71 -6.29 -17.21
C THR A 364 1.39 -6.45 -18.56
N ALA A 365 2.47 -7.22 -18.64
CA ALA A 365 3.18 -7.49 -19.89
C ALA A 365 2.30 -8.23 -20.90
N ILE A 366 1.57 -9.27 -20.46
CA ILE A 366 0.65 -10.03 -21.31
C ILE A 366 -0.51 -9.15 -21.80
N THR A 367 -1.08 -8.33 -20.93
CA THR A 367 -2.18 -7.43 -21.28
C THR A 367 -1.73 -6.39 -22.32
N ALA A 368 -0.57 -5.78 -22.14
CA ALA A 368 -0.03 -4.81 -23.09
C ALA A 368 0.31 -5.45 -24.45
N PHE A 369 0.91 -6.64 -24.43
CA PHE A 369 1.13 -7.42 -25.66
C PHE A 369 -0.20 -7.72 -26.38
N GLY A 370 -1.19 -8.22 -25.64
CA GLY A 370 -2.52 -8.52 -26.18
C GLY A 370 -3.18 -7.28 -26.81
N LEU A 371 -3.12 -6.14 -26.12
CA LEU A 371 -3.64 -4.86 -26.64
C LEU A 371 -2.90 -4.41 -27.90
N ALA A 372 -1.59 -4.55 -27.99
CA ALA A 372 -0.82 -4.21 -29.19
C ALA A 372 -1.22 -5.10 -30.38
N VAL A 373 -1.45 -6.39 -30.16
CA VAL A 373 -1.94 -7.31 -31.19
C VAL A 373 -3.35 -6.94 -31.63
N VAL A 374 -4.27 -6.71 -30.70
CA VAL A 374 -5.67 -6.29 -31.02
C VAL A 374 -5.67 -4.97 -31.77
N ALA A 375 -4.88 -3.98 -31.31
CA ALA A 375 -4.73 -2.69 -31.98
C ALA A 375 -4.24 -2.83 -33.43
N SER A 376 -3.46 -3.85 -33.72
CA SER A 376 -2.95 -4.10 -35.06
C SER A 376 -3.98 -4.69 -36.05
N ILE A 377 -5.10 -5.25 -35.56
CA ILE A 377 -6.10 -5.92 -36.39
C ILE A 377 -6.76 -4.93 -37.35
N TYR A 378 -7.18 -3.76 -36.88
CA TYR A 378 -7.88 -2.79 -37.69
C TYR A 378 -7.02 -2.24 -38.86
N PRO A 379 -5.78 -1.76 -38.63
CA PRO A 379 -4.87 -1.37 -39.70
C PRO A 379 -4.58 -2.51 -40.68
N SER A 380 -4.36 -3.71 -40.17
CA SER A 380 -4.10 -4.89 -41.00
C SER A 380 -5.28 -5.22 -41.94
N TYR A 381 -6.49 -5.18 -41.40
CA TYR A 381 -7.69 -5.37 -42.21
C TYR A 381 -7.84 -4.31 -43.30
N LYS A 382 -7.57 -3.04 -42.98
CA LYS A 382 -7.64 -1.93 -43.95
C LYS A 382 -6.62 -2.11 -45.07
N ALA A 383 -5.40 -2.59 -44.73
CA ALA A 383 -4.38 -2.92 -45.73
C ALA A 383 -4.83 -3.99 -46.73
N THR A 384 -5.66 -4.96 -46.32
CA THR A 384 -6.16 -6.02 -47.22
C THR A 384 -7.15 -5.54 -48.25
N LYS A 385 -7.79 -4.38 -48.02
CA LYS A 385 -8.77 -3.79 -48.93
C LYS A 385 -8.16 -2.95 -50.04
N LEU A 386 -6.86 -2.66 -50.02
CA LEU A 386 -6.16 -1.88 -51.06
C LEU A 386 -6.26 -2.62 -52.40
N GLN A 387 -6.73 -1.91 -53.42
CA GLN A 387 -6.82 -2.42 -54.80
C GLN A 387 -5.47 -2.26 -55.49
N PRO A 388 -4.98 -3.26 -56.25
CA PRO A 388 -3.70 -3.17 -56.93
C PRO A 388 -3.61 -2.01 -57.91
N VAL A 389 -4.71 -1.74 -58.62
CA VAL A 389 -4.78 -0.65 -59.62
C VAL A 389 -4.66 0.73 -58.98
N GLU A 390 -5.36 0.95 -57.86
CA GLU A 390 -5.28 2.22 -57.12
C GLU A 390 -3.91 2.39 -56.42
N ALA A 391 -3.36 1.29 -55.89
CA ALA A 391 -2.07 1.30 -55.21
C ALA A 391 -0.89 1.64 -56.15
N MET A 392 -0.98 1.29 -57.41
CA MET A 392 0.06 1.62 -58.44
C MET A 392 -0.10 3.06 -59.02
N ARG A 393 -1.25 3.68 -58.85
CA ARG A 393 -1.54 5.04 -59.36
C ARG A 393 -1.09 6.15 -58.38
N TYR A 394 -0.75 5.79 -57.14
CA TYR A 394 -0.16 6.71 -56.17
C TYR A 394 1.31 6.94 -56.54
N VAL A 395 1.59 8.06 -57.17
CA VAL A 395 2.93 8.63 -57.42
C VAL A 395 3.32 9.47 -56.21
#